data_2680421a82e6e2986814368a523ed581
#
_entry.id   2680421a82e6e2986814368a523ed581
#
_cell.length_a   1.000
_cell.length_b   1.000
_cell.length_c   1.000
_cell.angle_alpha   90.00
_cell.angle_beta   90.00
_cell.angle_gamma   90.00
#
_symmetry.space_group_name_H-M   'P 1'
#
loop_
_entity.id
_entity.type
_entity.pdbx_description
1 polymer ?
#
loop_
_entity_poly.entity_id
_entity_poly.type
_entity_poly.pdbx_seq_one_letter_code
_entity_poly.pdbx_strand_id
1 'polypeptide(L)'
;MRAFLCGLLALVLAGSAAGAVRYGVTEDAGKYADDSGATFFPTLTDLGMTQNRITVFWDAAHPAEIQEKAFLDRALPVAAAANVRIVFSVQPLHPTDVTSTPGGALAFASYAADLARTYPQVKQFVIGNEPNQPRFWRPQFSAGGREVAAAAYEQVLALSYDALKAVDPTIDVIGLGLSPRGNDDPHARSNVSTSPVRFIHDLGAAYRASGRVRPIMDELAFHPYPNPSSGNDPLLKGYQWPNAGVPNFARIKQAVWDAFAGTAQPTFAEAGWSFVAPAPAAPPLTLFLDETGWQAAIPPSERSAYTGRENSKTVSEATQARIYGDLVRFVECDPSVTALDLFHLVDESDLDRFQSGLVRADGTHRPSYDAVKSAIAETGGLCSGTQTWWRHSARVAGAAAEFGAGRRGARFGFGLRAKEAAGYSAGIFRAGGRGLTESDRGAIAAALASSGPASGLVARAGGAVRAYWSSRVVFGARSLAPGWYVYAVRLAASMNPSRTALLVGTPFQVG
;
A
#
# COMPACT_ATOMS: atom_id res chain seq x y z
N MET A 1 -32.04 -10.68 -60.40
CA MET A 1 -30.85 -11.08 -59.71
C MET A 1 -30.46 -9.90 -58.76
N ARG A 2 -30.76 -10.01 -57.49
CA ARG A 2 -30.36 -9.03 -56.47
C ARG A 2 -29.34 -9.71 -55.57
N ALA A 3 -28.09 -9.23 -55.59
CA ALA A 3 -27.01 -9.69 -54.76
C ALA A 3 -27.13 -9.04 -53.35
N PHE A 4 -27.28 -9.86 -52.32
CA PHE A 4 -27.18 -9.44 -50.94
C PHE A 4 -25.69 -9.45 -50.55
N LEU A 5 -25.13 -8.27 -50.25
CA LEU A 5 -23.82 -8.12 -49.60
C LEU A 5 -24.03 -8.27 -48.08
N CYS A 6 -23.63 -9.39 -47.51
CA CYS A 6 -23.45 -9.52 -46.05
C CYS A 6 -22.15 -8.85 -45.62
N GLY A 7 -22.26 -7.68 -45.05
CA GLY A 7 -21.13 -7.02 -44.34
C GLY A 7 -20.92 -7.68 -42.98
N LEU A 8 -19.82 -8.41 -42.81
CA LEU A 8 -19.37 -8.87 -41.50
C LEU A 8 -18.86 -7.64 -40.72
N LEU A 9 -19.63 -7.20 -39.75
CA LEU A 9 -19.19 -6.24 -38.75
C LEU A 9 -18.29 -6.99 -37.72
N ALA A 10 -16.98 -6.91 -37.88
CA ALA A 10 -16.04 -7.38 -36.84
C ALA A 10 -16.18 -6.44 -35.65
N LEU A 11 -16.87 -6.86 -34.59
CA LEU A 11 -16.81 -6.24 -33.30
C LEU A 11 -15.40 -6.46 -32.75
N VAL A 12 -14.53 -5.45 -32.90
CA VAL A 12 -13.31 -5.37 -32.14
C VAL A 12 -13.73 -5.11 -30.69
N LEU A 13 -13.72 -6.13 -29.86
CA LEU A 13 -13.79 -6.01 -28.41
C LEU A 13 -12.50 -5.28 -27.99
N ALA A 14 -12.54 -3.95 -27.95
CA ALA A 14 -11.54 -3.16 -27.25
C ALA A 14 -11.70 -3.47 -25.74
N GLY A 15 -11.03 -4.53 -25.30
CA GLY A 15 -10.66 -4.61 -23.89
C GLY A 15 -9.93 -3.33 -23.58
N SER A 16 -10.37 -2.56 -22.57
CA SER A 16 -9.63 -1.42 -22.08
C SER A 16 -8.24 -1.92 -21.64
N ALA A 17 -7.24 -1.72 -22.50
CA ALA A 17 -5.86 -1.87 -22.12
C ALA A 17 -5.65 -0.96 -20.91
N ALA A 18 -5.12 -1.51 -19.81
CA ALA A 18 -4.55 -0.67 -18.76
C ALA A 18 -3.63 0.34 -19.48
N GLY A 19 -3.76 1.61 -19.15
CA GLY A 19 -2.91 2.64 -19.77
C GLY A 19 -1.44 2.31 -19.47
N ALA A 20 -0.54 2.77 -20.34
CA ALA A 20 0.89 2.63 -20.09
C ALA A 20 1.26 3.24 -18.73
N VAL A 21 2.12 2.56 -17.97
CA VAL A 21 2.67 3.08 -16.72
C VAL A 21 3.51 4.32 -17.03
N ARG A 22 3.29 5.38 -16.29
CA ARG A 22 4.11 6.60 -16.37
C ARG A 22 5.31 6.47 -15.44
N TYR A 23 6.43 7.03 -15.83
CA TYR A 23 7.66 7.03 -15.05
C TYR A 23 8.08 8.45 -14.73
N GLY A 24 8.64 8.61 -13.54
CA GLY A 24 9.12 9.90 -13.05
C GLY A 24 10.05 9.77 -11.87
N VAL A 25 10.24 10.90 -11.20
CA VAL A 25 11.00 11.01 -9.96
C VAL A 25 10.23 11.82 -8.92
N THR A 26 10.46 11.49 -7.65
CA THR A 26 10.13 12.36 -6.52
C THR A 26 11.39 13.13 -6.15
N GLU A 27 11.43 14.41 -6.53
CA GLU A 27 12.62 15.24 -6.43
C GLU A 27 12.24 16.73 -6.49
N ASP A 28 12.80 17.52 -5.60
CA ASP A 28 12.63 18.98 -5.57
C ASP A 28 13.78 19.77 -6.24
N ALA A 29 14.85 19.09 -6.66
CA ALA A 29 16.05 19.73 -7.22
C ALA A 29 15.72 20.62 -8.44
N GLY A 30 14.86 20.15 -9.36
CA GLY A 30 14.44 20.92 -10.52
C GLY A 30 13.66 22.21 -10.15
N LYS A 31 12.83 22.13 -9.10
CA LYS A 31 12.07 23.28 -8.59
C LYS A 31 12.98 24.38 -8.04
N TYR A 32 14.01 23.99 -7.28
CA TYR A 32 14.91 24.92 -6.61
C TYR A 32 16.14 25.31 -7.44
N ALA A 33 16.34 24.71 -8.61
CA ALA A 33 17.50 24.98 -9.46
C ALA A 33 17.57 26.45 -9.90
N ASP A 34 18.78 27.03 -9.94
CA ASP A 34 19.01 28.40 -10.39
C ASP A 34 18.62 28.60 -11.86
N ASP A 35 18.77 27.55 -12.69
CA ASP A 35 18.36 27.50 -14.08
C ASP A 35 16.86 27.20 -14.27
N SER A 36 16.09 27.17 -13.16
CA SER A 36 14.66 26.85 -13.14
C SER A 36 14.34 25.42 -13.63
N GLY A 37 15.31 24.51 -13.54
CA GLY A 37 15.19 23.11 -13.98
C GLY A 37 15.48 22.88 -15.45
N ALA A 38 16.09 23.86 -16.14
CA ALA A 38 16.41 23.73 -17.58
C ALA A 38 17.39 22.60 -17.91
N THR A 39 18.19 22.18 -16.94
CA THR A 39 19.04 20.97 -17.04
C THR A 39 18.29 19.72 -16.52
N PHE A 40 17.53 19.87 -15.45
CA PHE A 40 16.86 18.77 -14.75
C PHE A 40 15.76 18.12 -15.60
N PHE A 41 14.80 18.89 -16.10
CA PHE A 41 13.66 18.31 -16.83
C PHE A 41 14.02 17.63 -18.14
N PRO A 42 14.95 18.14 -18.97
CA PRO A 42 15.42 17.40 -20.14
C PRO A 42 16.13 16.08 -19.80
N THR A 43 16.78 15.96 -18.62
CA THR A 43 17.37 14.70 -18.17
C THR A 43 16.30 13.65 -17.88
N LEU A 44 15.13 14.04 -17.34
CA LEU A 44 14.00 13.13 -17.19
C LEU A 44 13.48 12.63 -18.53
N THR A 45 13.33 13.52 -19.51
CA THR A 45 12.84 13.12 -20.84
C THR A 45 13.84 12.26 -21.61
N ASP A 46 15.14 12.45 -21.39
CA ASP A 46 16.17 11.54 -21.92
C ASP A 46 16.04 10.12 -21.36
N LEU A 47 15.63 9.98 -20.10
CA LEU A 47 15.32 8.69 -19.48
C LEU A 47 14.01 8.06 -19.99
N GLY A 48 13.19 8.79 -20.73
CA GLY A 48 11.82 8.38 -21.08
C GLY A 48 10.80 8.66 -19.96
N MET A 49 11.18 9.41 -18.94
CA MET A 49 10.30 9.82 -17.85
C MET A 49 9.48 11.05 -18.24
N THR A 50 8.23 11.11 -17.78
CA THR A 50 7.27 12.12 -18.18
C THR A 50 6.62 12.86 -17.01
N GLN A 51 7.09 12.62 -15.79
CA GLN A 51 6.55 13.30 -14.60
C GLN A 51 7.63 13.57 -13.54
N ASN A 52 7.34 14.58 -12.71
CA ASN A 52 8.10 14.88 -11.51
C ASN A 52 7.14 15.23 -10.37
N ARG A 53 7.18 14.47 -9.29
CA ARG A 53 6.48 14.78 -8.05
C ARG A 53 7.34 15.74 -7.23
N ILE A 54 6.80 16.93 -6.97
CA ILE A 54 7.47 17.97 -6.17
C ILE A 54 6.66 18.24 -4.90
N THR A 55 7.36 18.60 -3.83
CA THR A 55 6.74 18.99 -2.56
C THR A 55 6.29 20.44 -2.61
N VAL A 56 5.10 20.73 -2.05
CA VAL A 56 4.61 22.07 -1.79
C VAL A 56 4.14 22.15 -0.35
N PHE A 57 4.76 23.00 0.45
CA PHE A 57 4.48 23.08 1.88
C PHE A 57 3.34 24.04 2.20
N TRP A 58 2.45 23.59 3.08
CA TRP A 58 1.47 24.42 3.77
C TRP A 58 2.01 24.82 5.13
N ASP A 59 2.09 26.13 5.38
CA ASP A 59 2.49 26.69 6.67
C ASP A 59 1.24 27.16 7.45
N ALA A 60 1.02 26.57 8.61
CA ALA A 60 -0.11 26.94 9.48
C ALA A 60 -0.03 28.39 9.99
N ALA A 61 1.18 28.98 10.04
CA ALA A 61 1.34 30.40 10.41
C ALA A 61 0.94 31.36 9.28
N HIS A 62 1.00 30.90 8.03
CA HIS A 62 0.67 31.69 6.83
C HIS A 62 -0.25 30.87 5.90
N PRO A 63 -1.45 30.48 6.35
CA PRO A 63 -2.24 29.39 5.75
C PRO A 63 -2.77 29.67 4.33
N ALA A 64 -2.77 30.92 3.90
CA ALA A 64 -3.20 31.33 2.55
C ALA A 64 -2.03 31.69 1.63
N GLU A 65 -0.78 31.63 2.10
CA GLU A 65 0.39 32.01 1.33
C GLU A 65 1.05 30.80 0.67
N ILE A 66 1.26 30.88 -0.65
CA ILE A 66 2.09 29.91 -1.37
C ILE A 66 3.55 30.40 -1.25
N GLN A 67 4.24 29.98 -0.18
CA GLN A 67 5.60 30.45 0.13
C GLN A 67 6.60 30.11 -0.97
N GLU A 68 6.42 28.99 -1.66
CA GLU A 68 7.30 28.53 -2.74
C GLU A 68 6.91 29.10 -4.13
N LYS A 69 5.96 30.05 -4.17
CA LYS A 69 5.40 30.60 -5.42
C LYS A 69 6.47 31.04 -6.43
N ALA A 70 7.51 31.71 -5.97
CA ALA A 70 8.57 32.22 -6.87
C ALA A 70 9.36 31.06 -7.54
N PHE A 71 9.52 29.93 -6.87
CA PHE A 71 10.16 28.74 -7.45
C PHE A 71 9.22 28.05 -8.43
N LEU A 72 7.95 27.87 -8.05
CA LEU A 72 6.94 27.24 -8.89
C LEU A 72 6.70 28.03 -10.19
N ASP A 73 6.58 29.36 -10.09
CA ASP A 73 6.35 30.25 -11.27
C ASP A 73 7.49 30.12 -12.29
N ARG A 74 8.72 29.87 -11.86
CA ARG A 74 9.88 29.71 -12.76
C ARG A 74 9.99 28.26 -13.30
N ALA A 75 9.81 27.24 -12.45
CA ALA A 75 10.08 25.86 -12.80
C ALA A 75 8.96 25.22 -13.64
N LEU A 76 7.67 25.52 -13.36
CA LEU A 76 6.55 24.86 -14.04
C LEU A 76 6.51 25.12 -15.56
N PRO A 77 6.76 26.34 -16.08
CA PRO A 77 6.86 26.55 -17.52
C PRO A 77 7.97 25.77 -18.19
N VAL A 78 9.13 25.61 -17.51
CA VAL A 78 10.28 24.84 -18.03
C VAL A 78 9.95 23.34 -18.06
N ALA A 79 9.32 22.82 -17.01
CA ALA A 79 8.83 21.43 -16.98
C ALA A 79 7.84 21.17 -18.13
N ALA A 80 6.88 22.08 -18.33
CA ALA A 80 5.90 21.97 -19.40
C ALA A 80 6.56 22.01 -20.81
N ALA A 81 7.56 22.87 -21.02
CA ALA A 81 8.32 22.92 -22.27
C ALA A 81 9.12 21.63 -22.54
N ALA A 82 9.54 20.94 -21.48
CA ALA A 82 10.19 19.64 -21.56
C ALA A 82 9.20 18.46 -21.63
N ASN A 83 7.89 18.71 -21.70
CA ASN A 83 6.83 17.70 -21.63
C ASN A 83 6.86 16.85 -20.33
N VAL A 84 7.33 17.44 -19.23
CA VAL A 84 7.31 16.81 -17.90
C VAL A 84 6.08 17.32 -17.14
N ARG A 85 5.21 16.40 -16.77
CA ARG A 85 4.05 16.66 -15.91
C ARG A 85 4.51 16.87 -14.47
N ILE A 86 4.00 17.90 -13.83
CA ILE A 86 4.22 18.11 -12.40
C ILE A 86 3.07 17.52 -11.60
N VAL A 87 3.42 16.77 -10.55
CA VAL A 87 2.53 16.27 -9.50
C VAL A 87 2.84 17.05 -8.22
N PHE A 88 1.86 17.71 -7.64
CA PHE A 88 2.04 18.39 -6.35
C PHE A 88 1.84 17.40 -5.19
N SER A 89 2.84 17.29 -4.32
CA SER A 89 2.71 16.67 -3.00
C SER A 89 2.51 17.78 -1.98
N VAL A 90 1.27 18.05 -1.60
CA VAL A 90 0.92 19.09 -0.65
C VAL A 90 1.09 18.57 0.76
N GLN A 91 2.00 19.16 1.53
CA GLN A 91 2.39 18.66 2.85
C GLN A 91 2.33 19.78 3.91
N PRO A 92 1.96 19.47 5.17
CA PRO A 92 2.16 20.41 6.25
C PRO A 92 3.66 20.63 6.48
N LEU A 93 4.07 21.87 6.75
CA LEU A 93 5.47 22.24 7.00
C LEU A 93 6.02 21.53 8.25
N HIS A 94 5.19 21.40 9.29
CA HIS A 94 5.52 20.64 10.48
C HIS A 94 4.49 19.53 10.73
N PRO A 95 4.90 18.40 11.31
CA PRO A 95 4.03 17.22 11.44
C PRO A 95 2.80 17.42 12.34
N THR A 96 2.75 18.50 13.11
CA THR A 96 1.64 18.86 14.00
C THR A 96 0.73 19.96 13.44
N ASP A 97 1.12 20.64 12.37
CA ASP A 97 0.45 21.87 11.91
C ASP A 97 -1.04 21.70 11.69
N VAL A 98 -1.43 20.61 11.02
CA VAL A 98 -2.86 20.35 10.75
C VAL A 98 -3.60 19.99 12.04
N THR A 99 -3.00 19.16 12.91
CA THR A 99 -3.68 18.58 14.08
C THR A 99 -3.70 19.52 15.29
N SER A 100 -2.78 20.48 15.38
CA SER A 100 -2.70 21.46 16.47
C SER A 100 -3.37 22.79 16.15
N THR A 101 -3.63 23.07 14.88
CA THR A 101 -4.27 24.32 14.44
C THR A 101 -5.80 24.21 14.45
N PRO A 102 -6.53 25.07 15.15
CA PRO A 102 -7.97 25.11 15.05
C PRO A 102 -8.45 25.30 13.62
N GLY A 103 -9.26 24.37 13.11
CA GLY A 103 -9.69 24.40 11.69
C GLY A 103 -8.58 24.03 10.69
N GLY A 104 -7.45 23.50 11.14
CA GLY A 104 -6.28 23.20 10.31
C GLY A 104 -6.59 22.31 9.10
N ALA A 105 -7.43 21.31 9.26
CA ALA A 105 -7.85 20.45 8.13
C ALA A 105 -8.56 21.24 7.01
N LEU A 106 -9.44 22.17 7.37
CA LEU A 106 -10.15 23.03 6.41
C LEU A 106 -9.21 24.04 5.76
N ALA A 107 -8.31 24.65 6.55
CA ALA A 107 -7.32 25.60 6.04
C ALA A 107 -6.34 24.93 5.06
N PHE A 108 -5.88 23.72 5.37
CA PHE A 108 -5.06 22.90 4.48
C PHE A 108 -5.78 22.58 3.16
N ALA A 109 -7.05 22.16 3.24
CA ALA A 109 -7.86 21.87 2.06
C ALA A 109 -8.09 23.10 1.20
N SER A 110 -8.31 24.28 1.82
CA SER A 110 -8.44 25.56 1.12
C SER A 110 -7.15 25.91 0.39
N TYR A 111 -6.00 25.72 1.02
CA TYR A 111 -4.69 25.93 0.41
C TYR A 111 -4.45 25.03 -0.81
N ALA A 112 -4.82 23.74 -0.72
CA ALA A 112 -4.73 22.83 -1.87
C ALA A 112 -5.59 23.32 -3.05
N ALA A 113 -6.79 23.85 -2.78
CA ALA A 113 -7.66 24.44 -3.79
C ALA A 113 -7.07 25.74 -4.37
N ASP A 114 -6.39 26.56 -3.57
CA ASP A 114 -5.72 27.79 -4.04
C ASP A 114 -4.52 27.46 -4.93
N LEU A 115 -3.76 26.41 -4.62
CA LEU A 115 -2.74 25.87 -5.53
C LEU A 115 -3.34 25.45 -6.87
N ALA A 116 -4.46 24.71 -6.86
CA ALA A 116 -5.12 24.29 -8.08
C ALA A 116 -5.66 25.46 -8.94
N ARG A 117 -6.15 26.52 -8.30
CA ARG A 117 -6.57 27.75 -9.01
C ARG A 117 -5.38 28.53 -9.58
N THR A 118 -4.27 28.56 -8.83
CA THR A 118 -3.05 29.30 -9.23
C THR A 118 -2.32 28.57 -10.36
N TYR A 119 -2.31 27.24 -10.33
CA TYR A 119 -1.60 26.38 -11.28
C TYR A 119 -2.55 25.39 -11.98
N PRO A 120 -3.48 25.88 -12.84
CA PRO A 120 -4.53 25.05 -13.44
C PRO A 120 -4.00 23.95 -14.38
N GLN A 121 -2.73 24.03 -14.79
CA GLN A 121 -2.04 22.98 -15.57
C GLN A 121 -1.67 21.75 -14.72
N VAL A 122 -1.59 21.89 -13.39
CA VAL A 122 -1.34 20.74 -12.48
C VAL A 122 -2.66 20.04 -12.19
N LYS A 123 -2.73 18.77 -12.51
CA LYS A 123 -3.95 17.94 -12.40
C LYS A 123 -3.83 16.81 -11.41
N GLN A 124 -2.69 16.64 -10.76
CA GLN A 124 -2.45 15.57 -9.80
C GLN A 124 -1.94 16.16 -8.48
N PHE A 125 -2.64 15.82 -7.39
CA PHE A 125 -2.38 16.33 -6.05
C PHE A 125 -2.30 15.17 -5.05
N VAL A 126 -1.10 14.88 -4.57
CA VAL A 126 -0.87 13.99 -3.43
C VAL A 126 -1.14 14.77 -2.15
N ILE A 127 -2.02 14.28 -1.31
CA ILE A 127 -2.44 14.92 -0.07
C ILE A 127 -1.64 14.36 1.11
N GLY A 128 -0.70 15.15 1.61
CA GLY A 128 0.24 14.75 2.64
C GLY A 128 1.41 13.91 2.11
N ASN A 129 2.19 13.38 3.05
CA ASN A 129 3.30 12.46 2.80
C ASN A 129 3.44 11.56 4.02
N GLU A 130 3.50 10.26 3.83
CA GLU A 130 3.67 9.23 4.87
C GLU A 130 2.90 9.55 6.19
N PRO A 131 1.57 9.76 6.14
CA PRO A 131 0.82 10.13 7.35
C PRO A 131 0.85 9.04 8.42
N ASN A 132 1.34 7.86 8.10
CA ASN A 132 1.60 6.77 9.01
C ASN A 132 2.97 6.87 9.73
N GLN A 133 3.74 7.97 9.53
CA GLN A 133 5.06 8.20 10.11
C GLN A 133 5.09 9.48 10.95
N PRO A 134 5.72 9.46 12.15
CA PRO A 134 5.77 10.62 13.05
C PRO A 134 6.64 11.76 12.53
N ARG A 135 7.43 11.52 11.47
CA ARG A 135 8.20 12.57 10.80
C ARG A 135 7.31 13.56 10.06
N PHE A 136 6.19 13.06 9.51
CA PHE A 136 5.31 13.84 8.64
C PHE A 136 3.94 14.12 9.23
N TRP A 137 3.51 13.33 10.23
CA TRP A 137 2.19 13.45 10.84
C TRP A 137 2.18 13.07 12.32
N ARG A 138 1.69 13.98 13.18
CA ARG A 138 1.57 13.77 14.64
C ARG A 138 0.23 14.30 15.15
N PRO A 139 -0.29 13.68 16.23
CA PRO A 139 0.19 12.45 16.87
C PRO A 139 -0.18 11.19 16.06
N GLN A 140 0.63 10.12 16.16
CA GLN A 140 0.26 8.80 15.63
C GLN A 140 -0.72 8.08 16.55
N PHE A 141 -0.49 8.19 17.86
CA PHE A 141 -1.33 7.59 18.89
C PHE A 141 -1.73 8.62 19.94
N SER A 142 -2.92 8.44 20.52
CA SER A 142 -3.35 9.19 21.71
C SER A 142 -2.56 8.78 22.96
N ALA A 143 -2.67 9.56 24.05
CA ALA A 143 -2.06 9.22 25.33
C ALA A 143 -2.53 7.83 25.87
N GLY A 144 -3.73 7.38 25.51
CA GLY A 144 -4.24 6.05 25.83
C GLY A 144 -3.82 4.94 24.87
N GLY A 145 -2.88 5.21 23.93
CA GLY A 145 -2.36 4.21 22.99
C GLY A 145 -3.27 3.86 21.82
N ARG A 146 -4.39 4.57 21.63
CA ARG A 146 -5.26 4.39 20.45
C ARG A 146 -4.63 5.12 19.25
N GLU A 147 -4.59 4.48 18.08
CA GLU A 147 -4.23 5.12 16.83
C GLU A 147 -5.22 6.27 16.52
N VAL A 148 -4.71 7.43 16.14
CA VAL A 148 -5.51 8.64 15.89
C VAL A 148 -5.10 9.36 14.60
N ALA A 149 -3.96 9.03 14.00
CA ALA A 149 -3.46 9.70 12.81
C ALA A 149 -4.35 9.43 11.61
N ALA A 150 -4.84 8.21 11.44
CA ALA A 150 -5.69 7.83 10.31
C ALA A 150 -7.02 8.57 10.29
N ALA A 151 -7.65 8.78 11.47
CA ALA A 151 -8.90 9.52 11.56
C ALA A 151 -8.70 11.03 11.30
N ALA A 152 -7.61 11.61 11.79
CA ALA A 152 -7.28 13.01 11.51
C ALA A 152 -6.93 13.22 10.03
N TYR A 153 -6.22 12.28 9.44
CA TYR A 153 -5.85 12.31 8.02
C TYR A 153 -7.07 12.10 7.11
N GLU A 154 -8.03 11.22 7.50
CA GLU A 154 -9.29 11.05 6.75
C GLU A 154 -10.03 12.37 6.57
N GLN A 155 -10.14 13.16 7.64
CA GLN A 155 -10.78 14.47 7.58
C GLN A 155 -10.09 15.42 6.60
N VAL A 156 -8.74 15.47 6.61
CA VAL A 156 -7.97 16.30 5.69
C VAL A 156 -8.16 15.84 4.25
N LEU A 157 -8.06 14.53 4.01
CA LEU A 157 -8.19 13.96 2.66
C LEU A 157 -9.60 14.21 2.10
N ALA A 158 -10.65 14.00 2.91
CA ALA A 158 -12.04 14.23 2.51
C ALA A 158 -12.32 15.69 2.16
N LEU A 159 -11.83 16.64 2.96
CA LEU A 159 -11.99 18.07 2.72
C LEU A 159 -11.17 18.52 1.50
N SER A 160 -9.94 18.02 1.33
CA SER A 160 -9.10 18.31 0.18
C SER A 160 -9.71 17.77 -1.11
N TYR A 161 -10.24 16.54 -1.07
CA TYR A 161 -10.96 15.96 -2.22
C TYR A 161 -12.10 16.89 -2.67
N ASP A 162 -12.96 17.30 -1.75
CA ASP A 162 -14.10 18.13 -2.07
C ASP A 162 -13.67 19.51 -2.58
N ALA A 163 -12.66 20.12 -1.97
CA ALA A 163 -12.14 21.43 -2.36
C ALA A 163 -11.48 21.40 -3.75
N LEU A 164 -10.66 20.41 -4.04
CA LEU A 164 -10.01 20.24 -5.35
C LEU A 164 -11.01 19.91 -6.46
N LYS A 165 -11.96 18.99 -6.21
CA LYS A 165 -13.01 18.65 -7.18
C LYS A 165 -13.99 19.83 -7.45
N ALA A 166 -14.14 20.72 -6.50
CA ALA A 166 -14.90 21.96 -6.69
C ALA A 166 -14.16 22.97 -7.58
N VAL A 167 -12.83 22.97 -7.62
CA VAL A 167 -12.03 23.77 -8.54
C VAL A 167 -12.10 23.20 -9.94
N ASP A 168 -11.80 21.91 -10.08
CA ASP A 168 -11.84 21.18 -11.34
C ASP A 168 -12.11 19.71 -11.09
N PRO A 169 -13.24 19.13 -11.56
CA PRO A 169 -13.57 17.72 -11.35
C PRO A 169 -12.59 16.75 -12.03
N THR A 170 -11.73 17.23 -12.95
CA THR A 170 -10.70 16.41 -13.62
C THR A 170 -9.40 16.29 -12.83
N ILE A 171 -9.26 16.96 -11.69
CA ILE A 171 -8.10 16.82 -10.82
C ILE A 171 -8.13 15.42 -10.19
N ASP A 172 -7.01 14.70 -10.31
CA ASP A 172 -6.79 13.44 -9.58
C ASP A 172 -6.33 13.76 -8.16
N VAL A 173 -7.13 13.38 -7.19
CA VAL A 173 -6.80 13.50 -5.77
C VAL A 173 -6.17 12.18 -5.32
N ILE A 174 -4.90 12.24 -4.98
CA ILE A 174 -4.08 11.08 -4.64
C ILE A 174 -3.94 11.03 -3.11
N GLY A 175 -4.42 9.95 -2.52
CA GLY A 175 -4.42 9.78 -1.06
C GLY A 175 -3.23 8.96 -0.58
N LEU A 176 -2.88 9.14 0.70
CA LEU A 176 -2.01 8.29 1.51
C LEU A 176 -0.49 8.53 1.33
N GLY A 177 0.17 8.11 0.25
CA GLY A 177 1.65 8.13 0.19
C GLY A 177 2.26 7.38 1.37
N LEU A 178 1.82 6.14 1.62
CA LEU A 178 2.19 5.42 2.85
C LEU A 178 3.60 4.87 2.82
N SER A 179 4.33 5.08 3.91
CA SER A 179 5.55 4.34 4.22
C SER A 179 5.28 2.83 4.28
N PRO A 180 6.22 1.98 3.82
CA PRO A 180 6.02 0.53 3.75
C PRO A 180 5.92 -0.14 5.12
N ARG A 181 6.29 0.56 6.18
CA ARG A 181 6.38 -0.02 7.53
C ARG A 181 5.97 0.93 8.64
N GLY A 182 5.47 0.35 9.71
CA GLY A 182 5.26 0.95 11.02
C GLY A 182 5.41 -0.12 12.08
N ASN A 183 5.57 0.27 13.34
CA ASN A 183 5.75 -0.68 14.44
C ASN A 183 4.46 -0.93 15.24
N ASP A 184 3.42 -0.13 15.06
CA ASP A 184 2.12 -0.22 15.74
C ASP A 184 2.21 -0.19 17.29
N ASP A 185 3.31 0.34 17.81
CA ASP A 185 3.59 0.41 19.24
C ASP A 185 3.58 1.87 19.72
N PRO A 186 2.55 2.29 20.49
CA PRO A 186 2.47 3.64 21.02
C PRO A 186 3.59 3.97 22.04
N HIS A 187 4.28 2.94 22.54
CA HIS A 187 5.35 3.06 23.53
C HIS A 187 6.74 2.74 22.96
N ALA A 188 6.86 2.67 21.64
CA ALA A 188 8.14 2.43 20.99
C ALA A 188 9.18 3.49 21.41
N ARG A 189 10.41 3.05 21.63
CA ARG A 189 11.51 3.95 22.02
C ARG A 189 11.90 4.94 20.92
N SER A 190 11.63 4.59 19.69
CA SER A 190 11.87 5.41 18.50
C SER A 190 10.84 5.10 17.44
N ASN A 191 10.58 6.08 16.56
CA ASN A 191 9.70 5.95 15.41
C ASN A 191 8.32 5.36 15.75
N VAL A 192 7.61 5.98 16.72
CA VAL A 192 6.23 5.64 17.06
C VAL A 192 5.35 5.84 15.82
N SER A 193 5.09 4.79 15.08
CA SER A 193 4.50 4.81 13.72
C SER A 193 3.45 3.73 13.53
N THR A 194 2.57 3.93 12.56
CA THR A 194 1.50 2.98 12.22
C THR A 194 1.87 2.21 10.96
N SER A 195 1.63 0.89 10.93
CA SER A 195 1.84 0.07 9.75
C SER A 195 0.83 0.41 8.65
N PRO A 196 1.17 0.24 7.35
CA PRO A 196 0.27 0.61 6.25
C PRO A 196 -1.06 -0.13 6.29
N VAL A 197 -1.09 -1.43 6.63
CA VAL A 197 -2.35 -2.19 6.71
C VAL A 197 -3.24 -1.68 7.83
N ARG A 198 -2.67 -1.37 9.00
CA ARG A 198 -3.42 -0.81 10.12
C ARG A 198 -3.92 0.59 9.80
N PHE A 199 -3.08 1.44 9.21
CA PHE A 199 -3.48 2.80 8.84
C PHE A 199 -4.66 2.80 7.87
N ILE A 200 -4.62 1.96 6.81
CA ILE A 200 -5.73 1.81 5.86
C ILE A 200 -7.00 1.30 6.56
N HIS A 201 -6.89 0.32 7.46
CA HIS A 201 -8.01 -0.18 8.25
C HIS A 201 -8.66 0.94 9.09
N ASP A 202 -7.84 1.69 9.84
CA ASP A 202 -8.32 2.74 10.74
C ASP A 202 -8.87 3.95 9.95
N LEU A 203 -8.29 4.25 8.76
CA LEU A 203 -8.82 5.22 7.79
C LEU A 203 -10.23 4.81 7.31
N GLY A 204 -10.41 3.54 6.92
CA GLY A 204 -11.72 3.04 6.51
C GLY A 204 -12.76 3.05 7.64
N ALA A 205 -12.34 2.82 8.89
CA ALA A 205 -13.20 2.94 10.06
C ALA A 205 -13.64 4.41 10.27
N ALA A 206 -12.71 5.36 10.13
CA ALA A 206 -13.03 6.80 10.21
C ALA A 206 -13.98 7.23 9.09
N TYR A 207 -13.71 6.81 7.85
CA TYR A 207 -14.58 7.07 6.70
C TYR A 207 -16.00 6.56 6.91
N ARG A 208 -16.19 5.34 7.42
CA ARG A 208 -17.54 4.81 7.75
C ARG A 208 -18.20 5.58 8.87
N ALA A 209 -17.44 5.97 9.88
CA ALA A 209 -17.94 6.74 11.03
C ALA A 209 -18.36 8.18 10.63
N SER A 210 -17.72 8.78 9.63
CA SER A 210 -18.07 10.11 9.11
C SER A 210 -19.42 10.14 8.37
N GLY A 211 -19.97 8.97 7.98
CA GLY A 211 -21.19 8.87 7.18
C GLY A 211 -21.05 9.38 5.75
N ARG A 212 -19.83 9.58 5.27
CA ARG A 212 -19.55 10.11 3.93
C ARG A 212 -20.04 9.17 2.84
N VAL A 213 -20.67 9.76 1.81
CA VAL A 213 -21.24 9.07 0.63
C VAL A 213 -20.56 9.47 -0.68
N ARG A 214 -19.36 10.01 -0.61
CA ARG A 214 -18.50 10.40 -1.74
C ARG A 214 -17.08 9.85 -1.56
N PRO A 215 -16.32 9.61 -2.64
CA PRO A 215 -14.90 9.25 -2.52
C PRO A 215 -14.08 10.27 -1.71
N ILE A 216 -12.92 9.84 -1.22
CA ILE A 216 -11.89 10.70 -0.62
C ILE A 216 -10.60 10.72 -1.44
N MET A 217 -10.46 9.80 -2.39
CA MET A 217 -9.31 9.73 -3.30
C MET A 217 -9.70 9.03 -4.60
N ASP A 218 -9.04 9.39 -5.69
CA ASP A 218 -9.13 8.76 -7.01
C ASP A 218 -7.99 7.74 -7.19
N GLU A 219 -6.84 7.97 -6.57
CA GLU A 219 -5.64 7.15 -6.66
C GLU A 219 -5.00 7.00 -5.27
N LEU A 220 -4.37 5.87 -5.02
CA LEU A 220 -3.65 5.57 -3.78
C LEU A 220 -2.15 5.66 -4.03
N ALA A 221 -1.47 6.56 -3.32
CA ALA A 221 -0.02 6.65 -3.29
C ALA A 221 0.59 5.67 -2.28
N PHE A 222 1.70 5.05 -2.65
CA PHE A 222 2.42 4.11 -1.80
C PHE A 222 3.93 4.16 -2.05
N HIS A 223 4.73 4.15 -0.97
CA HIS A 223 6.18 4.19 -1.00
C HIS A 223 6.78 2.79 -0.75
N PRO A 224 6.92 1.92 -1.74
CA PRO A 224 7.37 0.55 -1.55
C PRO A 224 8.90 0.42 -1.38
N TYR A 225 9.51 1.20 -0.50
CA TYR A 225 10.93 1.06 -0.20
C TYR A 225 11.31 -0.37 0.18
N PRO A 226 12.54 -0.81 -0.08
CA PRO A 226 12.97 -2.17 0.18
C PRO A 226 12.97 -2.51 1.68
N ASN A 227 12.69 -3.77 1.97
CA ASN A 227 12.95 -4.29 3.32
C ASN A 227 14.47 -4.34 3.53
N PRO A 228 15.04 -3.65 4.54
CA PRO A 228 16.47 -3.64 4.79
C PRO A 228 17.09 -5.03 5.00
N SER A 229 16.30 -6.04 5.37
CA SER A 229 16.74 -7.42 5.52
C SER A 229 16.62 -8.25 4.24
N SER A 230 16.10 -7.69 3.13
CA SER A 230 15.84 -8.44 1.90
C SER A 230 17.09 -8.79 1.09
N GLY A 231 18.25 -8.27 1.46
CA GLY A 231 19.44 -8.41 0.64
C GLY A 231 19.26 -7.73 -0.71
N ASN A 232 19.51 -8.43 -1.80
CA ASN A 232 19.69 -7.85 -3.12
C ASN A 232 18.49 -8.01 -4.08
N ASP A 233 17.36 -8.57 -3.61
CA ASP A 233 16.20 -8.76 -4.49
C ASP A 233 14.89 -8.32 -3.82
N PRO A 234 14.45 -7.09 -4.11
CA PRO A 234 13.22 -6.52 -3.57
C PRO A 234 11.95 -7.12 -4.15
N LEU A 235 12.03 -7.73 -5.33
CA LEU A 235 10.87 -8.34 -5.99
C LEU A 235 10.53 -9.70 -5.37
N LEU A 236 11.49 -10.34 -4.70
CA LEU A 236 11.31 -11.67 -4.10
C LEU A 236 10.96 -11.61 -2.62
N LYS A 237 11.43 -10.61 -1.87
CA LYS A 237 11.26 -10.56 -0.42
C LYS A 237 10.71 -9.21 0.05
N GLY A 238 9.40 -9.18 0.30
CA GLY A 238 8.73 -8.05 0.92
C GLY A 238 8.80 -8.04 2.45
N TYR A 239 7.89 -7.32 3.05
CA TYR A 239 7.73 -7.23 4.50
C TYR A 239 6.79 -8.30 5.04
N GLN A 240 6.96 -8.62 6.33
CA GLN A 240 5.95 -9.36 7.07
C GLN A 240 4.72 -8.47 7.32
N TRP A 241 3.55 -9.10 7.41
CA TRP A 241 2.31 -8.44 7.82
C TRP A 241 2.49 -7.80 9.22
N PRO A 242 2.02 -6.57 9.47
CA PRO A 242 1.12 -5.74 8.66
C PRO A 242 1.84 -4.72 7.76
N ASN A 243 3.15 -4.84 7.56
CA ASN A 243 3.94 -4.01 6.67
C ASN A 243 3.88 -4.53 5.23
N ALA A 244 4.23 -3.70 4.24
CA ALA A 244 4.18 -4.06 2.82
C ALA A 244 5.32 -3.40 2.04
N GLY A 245 5.80 -4.07 1.01
CA GLY A 245 6.77 -3.55 0.03
C GLY A 245 6.36 -4.00 -1.37
N VAL A 246 7.27 -3.93 -2.33
CA VAL A 246 6.98 -4.28 -3.74
C VAL A 246 6.26 -5.63 -3.90
N PRO A 247 6.74 -6.77 -3.32
CA PRO A 247 6.06 -8.05 -3.51
C PRO A 247 4.75 -8.19 -2.72
N ASN A 248 4.30 -7.14 -2.05
CA ASN A 248 3.13 -7.18 -1.18
C ASN A 248 1.97 -6.28 -1.65
N PHE A 249 1.93 -5.84 -2.92
CA PHE A 249 0.85 -4.99 -3.43
C PHE A 249 -0.54 -5.62 -3.22
N ALA A 250 -0.66 -6.93 -3.38
CA ALA A 250 -1.91 -7.64 -3.07
C ALA A 250 -2.37 -7.44 -1.61
N ARG A 251 -1.45 -7.22 -0.66
CA ARG A 251 -1.77 -6.93 0.74
C ARG A 251 -2.36 -5.54 0.92
N ILE A 252 -1.79 -4.53 0.24
CA ILE A 252 -2.32 -3.17 0.23
C ILE A 252 -3.72 -3.17 -0.40
N LYS A 253 -3.90 -3.83 -1.54
CA LYS A 253 -5.20 -3.95 -2.22
C LYS A 253 -6.23 -4.65 -1.34
N GLN A 254 -5.84 -5.71 -0.62
CA GLN A 254 -6.71 -6.40 0.34
C GLN A 254 -7.08 -5.48 1.51
N ALA A 255 -6.15 -4.71 2.04
CA ALA A 255 -6.43 -3.76 3.12
C ALA A 255 -7.44 -2.68 2.68
N VAL A 256 -7.29 -2.16 1.46
CA VAL A 256 -8.25 -1.22 0.86
C VAL A 256 -9.63 -1.86 0.67
N TRP A 257 -9.68 -3.08 0.18
CA TRP A 257 -10.95 -3.83 0.07
C TRP A 257 -11.61 -3.99 1.44
N ASP A 258 -10.86 -4.46 2.43
CA ASP A 258 -11.37 -4.66 3.78
C ASP A 258 -11.89 -3.34 4.42
N ALA A 259 -11.23 -2.22 4.10
CA ALA A 259 -11.59 -0.89 4.60
C ALA A 259 -12.81 -0.29 3.89
N PHE A 260 -12.94 -0.43 2.57
CA PHE A 260 -13.86 0.39 1.78
C PHE A 260 -14.92 -0.39 0.98
N ALA A 261 -14.85 -1.73 0.89
CA ALA A 261 -15.86 -2.51 0.18
C ALA A 261 -17.27 -2.21 0.69
N GLY A 262 -18.21 -1.95 -0.24
CA GLY A 262 -19.58 -1.57 0.07
C GLY A 262 -19.77 -0.12 0.54
N THR A 263 -18.77 0.75 0.35
CA THR A 263 -18.88 2.20 0.56
C THR A 263 -18.83 2.96 -0.78
N ALA A 264 -18.92 4.29 -0.74
CA ALA A 264 -18.77 5.11 -1.94
C ALA A 264 -17.31 5.34 -2.36
N GLN A 265 -16.31 4.99 -1.51
CA GLN A 265 -14.91 4.99 -1.91
C GLN A 265 -14.63 3.76 -2.79
N PRO A 266 -14.19 3.94 -4.06
CA PRO A 266 -13.81 2.82 -4.93
C PRO A 266 -12.66 1.98 -4.34
N THR A 267 -12.65 0.70 -4.70
CA THR A 267 -11.54 -0.22 -4.45
C THR A 267 -10.83 -0.56 -5.76
N PHE A 268 -9.72 -1.28 -5.70
CA PHE A 268 -8.99 -1.71 -6.90
C PHE A 268 -9.82 -2.67 -7.77
N ALA A 269 -9.63 -2.59 -9.10
CA ALA A 269 -10.20 -3.54 -10.02
C ALA A 269 -9.69 -4.97 -9.78
N GLU A 270 -10.57 -5.95 -9.89
CA GLU A 270 -10.26 -7.36 -9.72
C GLU A 270 -10.22 -8.13 -11.05
N ALA A 271 -9.62 -9.31 -11.06
CA ALA A 271 -9.66 -10.20 -12.20
C ALA A 271 -11.11 -10.48 -12.64
N GLY A 272 -11.38 -10.25 -13.93
CA GLY A 272 -12.73 -10.38 -14.50
C GLY A 272 -13.59 -9.12 -14.39
N TRP A 273 -13.06 -8.03 -13.83
CA TRP A 273 -13.69 -6.73 -13.91
C TRP A 273 -13.74 -6.26 -15.38
N SER A 274 -14.88 -5.81 -15.84
CA SER A 274 -15.03 -5.29 -17.19
C SER A 274 -15.87 -4.01 -17.18
N PHE A 275 -15.61 -3.12 -18.13
CA PHE A 275 -16.42 -1.92 -18.35
C PHE A 275 -17.81 -2.20 -18.96
N VAL A 276 -18.20 -3.48 -19.11
CA VAL A 276 -19.49 -3.85 -19.71
C VAL A 276 -20.58 -3.74 -18.65
N ALA A 277 -21.20 -2.64 -18.69
CA ALA A 277 -22.50 -2.11 -18.24
C ALA A 277 -23.18 -2.70 -16.97
N PRO A 278 -23.73 -1.82 -16.12
CA PRO A 278 -23.59 -0.36 -16.19
C PRO A 278 -22.20 0.06 -15.69
N ALA A 279 -21.62 1.12 -16.31
CA ALA A 279 -20.37 1.68 -15.81
C ALA A 279 -20.48 1.94 -14.30
N PRO A 280 -19.47 1.60 -13.49
CA PRO A 280 -19.49 1.92 -12.08
C PRO A 280 -19.67 3.43 -11.90
N ALA A 281 -20.34 3.86 -10.84
CA ALA A 281 -20.56 5.28 -10.55
C ALA A 281 -19.24 6.07 -10.44
N ALA A 282 -18.13 5.39 -10.13
CA ALA A 282 -16.78 5.91 -10.15
C ALA A 282 -15.82 4.84 -10.71
N PRO A 283 -14.69 5.25 -11.36
CA PRO A 283 -13.67 4.32 -11.83
C PRO A 283 -13.03 3.59 -10.63
N PRO A 284 -12.46 2.38 -10.85
CA PRO A 284 -11.69 1.70 -9.83
C PRO A 284 -10.52 2.55 -9.35
N LEU A 285 -10.15 2.38 -8.08
CA LEU A 285 -8.96 2.97 -7.50
C LEU A 285 -7.71 2.47 -8.25
N THR A 286 -6.74 3.35 -8.46
CA THR A 286 -5.46 3.02 -9.05
C THR A 286 -4.33 3.18 -8.03
N LEU A 287 -3.12 2.69 -8.36
CA LEU A 287 -1.96 2.69 -7.50
C LEU A 287 -0.84 3.52 -8.13
N PHE A 288 -0.46 4.58 -7.46
CA PHE A 288 0.72 5.36 -7.78
C PHE A 288 1.85 5.00 -6.81
N LEU A 289 2.95 4.48 -7.33
CA LEU A 289 4.16 4.22 -6.57
C LEU A 289 5.02 5.48 -6.59
N ASP A 290 4.61 6.44 -5.78
CA ASP A 290 5.05 7.83 -5.88
C ASP A 290 6.39 8.12 -5.19
N GLU A 291 7.00 7.11 -4.57
CA GLU A 291 8.34 7.22 -3.99
C GLU A 291 8.93 5.81 -3.74
N THR A 292 10.06 5.51 -4.36
CA THR A 292 10.84 4.31 -4.03
C THR A 292 12.28 4.44 -4.46
N GLY A 293 13.21 3.80 -3.74
CA GLY A 293 14.62 3.88 -4.04
C GLY A 293 15.46 2.81 -3.35
N TRP A 294 16.65 2.55 -3.90
CA TRP A 294 17.67 1.65 -3.37
C TRP A 294 18.96 2.39 -3.14
N GLN A 295 19.39 2.46 -1.88
CA GLN A 295 20.64 3.07 -1.48
C GLN A 295 21.83 2.35 -2.11
N ALA A 296 22.63 3.04 -2.92
CA ALA A 296 23.83 2.52 -3.55
C ALA A 296 25.09 2.92 -2.78
N ALA A 297 26.06 2.01 -2.70
CA ALA A 297 27.36 2.31 -2.16
C ALA A 297 28.12 3.25 -3.12
N ILE A 298 28.77 4.27 -2.58
CA ILE A 298 29.58 5.19 -3.37
C ILE A 298 30.94 4.56 -3.65
N PRO A 299 31.35 4.41 -4.92
CA PRO A 299 32.68 3.94 -5.28
C PRO A 299 33.78 4.86 -4.69
N PRO A 300 34.94 4.33 -4.29
CA PRO A 300 36.04 5.16 -3.75
C PRO A 300 36.48 6.30 -4.67
N SER A 301 36.42 6.10 -5.99
CA SER A 301 36.74 7.13 -7.01
C SER A 301 35.80 8.34 -6.95
N GLU A 302 34.55 8.13 -6.56
CA GLU A 302 33.49 9.14 -6.56
C GLU A 302 33.30 9.80 -5.17
N ARG A 303 34.04 9.31 -4.17
CA ARG A 303 33.85 9.71 -2.75
C ARG A 303 34.04 11.20 -2.49
N SER A 304 34.84 11.89 -3.32
CA SER A 304 35.13 13.32 -3.18
C SER A 304 33.91 14.22 -3.39
N ALA A 305 32.86 13.75 -4.11
CA ALA A 305 31.63 14.48 -4.33
C ALA A 305 30.65 14.38 -3.14
N TYR A 306 31.00 13.61 -2.10
CA TYR A 306 30.10 13.35 -0.98
C TYR A 306 30.74 13.74 0.36
N THR A 307 29.87 14.13 1.30
CA THR A 307 30.21 14.48 2.69
C THR A 307 29.56 13.48 3.67
N GLY A 308 29.84 13.62 4.95
CA GLY A 308 29.20 12.82 5.99
C GLY A 308 29.60 11.35 5.97
N ARG A 309 28.77 10.50 6.55
CA ARG A 309 29.00 9.06 6.70
C ARG A 309 27.75 8.27 6.34
N GLU A 310 27.93 7.21 5.57
CA GLU A 310 26.84 6.25 5.25
C GLU A 310 26.37 5.54 6.53
N ASN A 311 25.07 5.65 6.80
CA ASN A 311 24.41 5.06 7.96
C ASN A 311 23.36 4.00 7.58
N SER A 312 23.13 3.80 6.27
CA SER A 312 22.15 2.86 5.73
C SER A 312 22.81 1.63 5.12
N LYS A 313 22.02 0.59 4.90
CA LYS A 313 22.47 -0.56 4.11
C LYS A 313 22.43 -0.20 2.63
N THR A 314 23.57 -0.38 1.98
CA THR A 314 23.73 -0.11 0.56
C THR A 314 23.82 -1.40 -0.25
N VAL A 315 23.54 -1.29 -1.56
CA VAL A 315 23.87 -2.28 -2.58
C VAL A 315 24.94 -1.72 -3.53
N SER A 316 25.59 -2.56 -4.36
CA SER A 316 26.46 -2.04 -5.42
C SER A 316 25.63 -1.31 -6.49
N GLU A 317 26.24 -0.35 -7.20
CA GLU A 317 25.59 0.35 -8.32
C GLU A 317 25.07 -0.61 -9.39
N ALA A 318 25.82 -1.69 -9.69
CA ALA A 318 25.37 -2.73 -10.62
C ALA A 318 24.12 -3.47 -10.09
N THR A 319 24.04 -3.71 -8.78
CA THR A 319 22.85 -4.29 -8.17
C THR A 319 21.66 -3.33 -8.21
N GLN A 320 21.87 -2.04 -7.94
CA GLN A 320 20.84 -1.01 -8.06
C GLN A 320 20.30 -0.94 -9.50
N ALA A 321 21.20 -0.94 -10.49
CA ALA A 321 20.83 -0.91 -11.91
C ALA A 321 19.91 -2.08 -12.30
N ARG A 322 20.28 -3.31 -11.90
CA ARG A 322 19.45 -4.49 -12.13
C ARG A 322 18.09 -4.35 -11.46
N ILE A 323 18.08 -3.95 -10.18
CA ILE A 323 16.84 -3.79 -9.40
C ILE A 323 15.89 -2.79 -10.07
N TYR A 324 16.38 -1.65 -10.50
CA TYR A 324 15.54 -0.62 -11.11
C TYR A 324 14.99 -1.05 -12.47
N GLY A 325 15.82 -1.69 -13.32
CA GLY A 325 15.35 -2.25 -14.58
C GLY A 325 14.29 -3.34 -14.39
N ASP A 326 14.48 -4.24 -13.41
CA ASP A 326 13.51 -5.29 -13.07
C ASP A 326 12.23 -4.69 -12.47
N LEU A 327 12.32 -3.63 -11.66
CA LEU A 327 11.18 -2.95 -11.07
C LEU A 327 10.29 -2.30 -12.12
N VAL A 328 10.89 -1.61 -13.11
CA VAL A 328 10.17 -1.02 -14.24
C VAL A 328 9.30 -2.08 -14.92
N ARG A 329 9.89 -3.22 -15.33
CA ARG A 329 9.18 -4.33 -16.00
C ARG A 329 8.14 -5.01 -15.10
N PHE A 330 8.39 -5.06 -13.79
CA PHE A 330 7.48 -5.69 -12.83
C PHE A 330 6.19 -4.89 -12.66
N VAL A 331 6.30 -3.57 -12.47
CA VAL A 331 5.12 -2.73 -12.18
C VAL A 331 4.18 -2.61 -13.37
N GLU A 332 4.68 -2.69 -14.59
CA GLU A 332 3.89 -2.66 -15.82
C GLU A 332 2.89 -3.82 -15.93
N CYS A 333 3.19 -4.93 -15.27
CA CYS A 333 2.33 -6.11 -15.31
C CYS A 333 1.28 -6.14 -14.19
N ASP A 334 1.22 -5.13 -13.33
CA ASP A 334 0.12 -4.93 -12.40
C ASP A 334 -0.86 -3.88 -12.97
N PRO A 335 -2.04 -4.27 -13.46
CA PRO A 335 -2.96 -3.36 -14.17
C PRO A 335 -3.55 -2.26 -13.29
N SER A 336 -3.33 -2.29 -11.97
CA SER A 336 -3.71 -1.19 -11.09
C SER A 336 -2.64 -0.11 -10.96
N VAL A 337 -1.38 -0.38 -11.36
CA VAL A 337 -0.31 0.62 -11.28
C VAL A 337 -0.39 1.58 -12.45
N THR A 338 -0.45 2.87 -12.17
CA THR A 338 -0.53 3.95 -13.17
C THR A 338 0.77 4.70 -13.33
N ALA A 339 1.59 4.75 -12.27
CA ALA A 339 2.86 5.46 -12.29
C ALA A 339 3.86 4.89 -11.27
N LEU A 340 5.14 5.11 -11.58
CA LEU A 340 6.28 4.80 -10.72
C LEU A 340 7.25 5.99 -10.71
N ASP A 341 7.47 6.58 -9.53
CA ASP A 341 8.47 7.61 -9.32
C ASP A 341 9.63 7.08 -8.47
N LEU A 342 10.84 7.26 -8.98
CA LEU A 342 12.07 6.92 -8.26
C LEU A 342 12.48 8.09 -7.33
N PHE A 343 13.07 7.76 -6.22
CA PHE A 343 13.59 8.70 -5.23
C PHE A 343 15.11 8.59 -5.17
N HIS A 344 15.92 9.40 -5.78
CA HIS A 344 15.80 10.62 -6.57
C HIS A 344 16.28 10.44 -8.03
N LEU A 345 16.36 11.55 -8.82
CA LEU A 345 17.17 11.61 -10.04
C LEU A 345 18.63 11.77 -9.66
N VAL A 346 18.94 12.77 -8.83
CA VAL A 346 20.30 13.13 -8.41
C VAL A 346 20.50 12.77 -6.94
N ASP A 347 21.64 12.17 -6.60
CA ASP A 347 21.98 11.87 -5.23
C ASP A 347 22.04 13.12 -4.35
N GLU A 348 21.60 13.01 -3.13
CA GLU A 348 22.00 13.96 -2.08
C GLU A 348 23.50 13.76 -1.77
N SER A 349 24.25 14.85 -1.71
CA SER A 349 25.70 14.80 -1.47
C SER A 349 26.08 14.44 -0.02
N ASP A 350 25.13 14.54 0.92
CA ASP A 350 25.31 14.11 2.32
C ASP A 350 24.94 12.63 2.47
N LEU A 351 25.92 11.79 2.85
CA LEU A 351 25.76 10.35 3.02
C LEU A 351 24.86 9.95 4.19
N ASP A 352 24.49 10.87 5.07
CA ASP A 352 23.43 10.63 6.07
C ASP A 352 22.02 10.62 5.43
N ARG A 353 21.93 11.00 4.16
CA ARG A 353 20.70 11.07 3.38
C ARG A 353 20.62 9.99 2.31
N PHE A 354 20.02 10.29 1.14
CA PHE A 354 19.72 9.27 0.14
C PHE A 354 20.68 9.33 -1.07
N GLN A 355 21.35 8.21 -1.35
CA GLN A 355 22.12 7.97 -2.55
C GLN A 355 21.43 6.89 -3.40
N SER A 356 20.15 7.13 -3.67
CA SER A 356 19.29 6.26 -4.49
C SER A 356 19.07 6.79 -5.91
N GLY A 357 19.71 7.89 -6.26
CA GLY A 357 19.59 8.56 -7.57
C GLY A 357 20.17 7.74 -8.74
N LEU A 358 19.78 8.15 -9.94
CA LEU A 358 20.29 7.64 -11.21
C LEU A 358 21.57 8.40 -11.64
N VAL A 359 21.73 9.61 -11.10
CA VAL A 359 22.86 10.53 -11.32
C VAL A 359 23.55 10.75 -9.98
N ARG A 360 24.88 10.70 -9.95
CA ARG A 360 25.67 10.96 -8.75
C ARG A 360 25.70 12.45 -8.43
N ALA A 361 26.14 12.80 -7.21
CA ALA A 361 26.23 14.19 -6.76
C ALA A 361 27.19 15.06 -7.60
N ASP A 362 28.12 14.46 -8.35
CA ASP A 362 29.01 15.15 -9.29
C ASP A 362 28.40 15.32 -10.70
N GLY A 363 27.19 14.85 -10.93
CA GLY A 363 26.49 14.91 -12.21
C GLY A 363 26.79 13.74 -13.15
N THR A 364 27.61 12.77 -12.77
CA THR A 364 27.90 11.59 -13.59
C THR A 364 26.78 10.54 -13.48
N HIS A 365 26.49 9.83 -14.57
CA HIS A 365 25.45 8.81 -14.58
C HIS A 365 25.90 7.54 -13.85
N ARG A 366 24.99 6.93 -13.12
CA ARG A 366 25.14 5.57 -12.62
C ARG A 366 24.73 4.55 -13.68
N PRO A 367 25.18 3.28 -13.56
CA PRO A 367 24.68 2.20 -14.42
C PRO A 367 23.15 2.05 -14.37
N SER A 368 22.49 2.48 -13.28
CA SER A 368 21.03 2.50 -13.16
C SER A 368 20.35 3.49 -14.11
N TYR A 369 21.04 4.55 -14.55
CA TYR A 369 20.50 5.48 -15.54
C TYR A 369 20.19 4.75 -16.86
N ASP A 370 21.18 4.05 -17.42
CA ASP A 370 21.01 3.31 -18.67
C ASP A 370 20.05 2.12 -18.52
N ALA A 371 20.06 1.46 -17.36
CA ALA A 371 19.16 0.34 -17.08
C ALA A 371 17.69 0.76 -17.05
N VAL A 372 17.37 1.90 -16.43
CA VAL A 372 16.00 2.46 -16.39
C VAL A 372 15.60 2.94 -17.78
N LYS A 373 16.46 3.72 -18.45
CA LYS A 373 16.22 4.21 -19.82
C LYS A 373 15.91 3.07 -20.78
N SER A 374 16.73 2.01 -20.76
CA SER A 374 16.53 0.84 -21.60
C SER A 374 15.23 0.11 -21.26
N ALA A 375 14.91 -0.10 -19.98
CA ALA A 375 13.71 -0.79 -19.57
C ALA A 375 12.43 -0.04 -20.01
N ILE A 376 12.40 1.28 -19.83
CA ILE A 376 11.27 2.12 -20.29
C ILE A 376 11.15 2.09 -21.83
N ALA A 377 12.28 2.18 -22.55
CA ALA A 377 12.28 2.17 -24.01
C ALA A 377 11.83 0.82 -24.60
N GLU A 378 12.17 -0.30 -23.93
CA GLU A 378 11.79 -1.65 -24.37
C GLU A 378 10.29 -1.89 -24.33
N THR A 379 9.61 -1.34 -23.33
CA THR A 379 8.20 -1.67 -23.03
C THR A 379 7.23 -0.55 -23.36
N GLY A 380 7.70 0.72 -23.36
CA GLY A 380 6.85 1.89 -23.49
C GLY A 380 5.81 1.98 -22.35
N GLY A 381 6.11 1.40 -21.18
CA GLY A 381 5.20 1.37 -20.03
C GLY A 381 4.13 0.27 -20.11
N LEU A 382 4.24 -0.66 -21.05
CA LEU A 382 3.27 -1.74 -21.26
C LEU A 382 3.83 -3.08 -20.76
N CYS A 383 2.99 -3.90 -20.15
CA CYS A 383 3.37 -5.24 -19.72
C CYS A 383 3.85 -6.09 -20.89
N SER A 384 5.12 -6.48 -20.88
CA SER A 384 5.71 -7.40 -21.86
C SER A 384 5.47 -8.88 -21.55
N GLY A 385 4.92 -9.19 -20.38
CA GLY A 385 4.66 -10.53 -19.87
C GLY A 385 3.18 -10.81 -19.60
N THR A 386 2.91 -11.54 -18.52
CA THR A 386 1.55 -11.84 -18.05
C THR A 386 1.11 -10.81 -17.02
N GLN A 387 -0.04 -10.19 -17.24
CA GLN A 387 -0.65 -9.29 -16.27
C GLN A 387 -0.99 -10.02 -14.97
N THR A 388 -0.62 -9.43 -13.84
CA THR A 388 -0.88 -9.94 -12.50
C THR A 388 -2.14 -9.30 -11.94
N TRP A 389 -3.29 -9.89 -12.24
CA TRP A 389 -4.56 -9.45 -11.70
C TRP A 389 -4.72 -9.87 -10.24
N TRP A 390 -5.18 -8.95 -9.42
CA TRP A 390 -5.52 -9.17 -8.04
C TRP A 390 -6.97 -9.64 -7.88
N ARG A 391 -7.24 -10.33 -6.75
CA ARG A 391 -8.59 -10.69 -6.32
C ARG A 391 -8.64 -10.71 -4.79
N HIS A 392 -9.71 -10.15 -4.21
CA HIS A 392 -9.88 -10.18 -2.77
C HIS A 392 -10.03 -11.62 -2.24
N SER A 393 -9.64 -11.81 -1.00
CA SER A 393 -9.78 -13.09 -0.30
C SER A 393 -10.79 -12.96 0.84
N ALA A 394 -11.78 -13.82 0.86
CA ALA A 394 -12.69 -13.98 2.00
C ALA A 394 -12.08 -14.82 3.14
N ARG A 395 -10.85 -15.31 2.96
CA ARG A 395 -10.19 -16.20 3.92
C ARG A 395 -9.04 -15.51 4.64
N VAL A 396 -8.77 -15.96 5.89
CA VAL A 396 -7.57 -15.61 6.63
C VAL A 396 -6.34 -16.13 5.88
N ALA A 397 -5.37 -15.27 5.61
CA ALA A 397 -4.20 -15.60 4.81
C ALA A 397 -3.33 -16.65 5.51
N GLY A 398 -3.01 -17.73 4.78
CA GLY A 398 -2.08 -18.78 5.22
C GLY A 398 -2.47 -19.46 6.53
N ALA A 399 -3.77 -19.53 6.85
CA ALA A 399 -4.26 -20.28 7.99
C ALA A 399 -3.96 -21.77 7.85
N ALA A 400 -3.30 -22.34 8.84
CA ALA A 400 -2.97 -23.76 8.89
C ALA A 400 -2.97 -24.28 10.33
N ALA A 401 -3.38 -25.52 10.53
CA ALA A 401 -3.35 -26.19 11.82
C ALA A 401 -2.65 -27.55 11.72
N GLU A 402 -1.82 -27.85 12.71
CA GLU A 402 -1.15 -29.13 12.84
C GLU A 402 -1.92 -29.97 13.86
N PHE A 403 -3.01 -30.58 13.41
CA PHE A 403 -3.82 -31.45 14.23
C PHE A 403 -3.07 -32.78 14.47
N GLY A 404 -2.79 -33.10 15.76
CA GLY A 404 -2.27 -34.42 16.14
C GLY A 404 -3.41 -35.42 16.33
N ALA A 405 -3.07 -36.69 16.40
CA ALA A 405 -4.00 -37.77 16.74
C ALA A 405 -4.12 -37.90 18.29
N GLY A 406 -4.86 -36.98 18.92
CA GLY A 406 -5.10 -37.06 20.35
C GLY A 406 -4.24 -36.14 21.21
N ARG A 407 -3.61 -36.66 22.29
CA ARG A 407 -2.81 -35.88 23.23
C ARG A 407 -1.46 -35.45 22.66
N ARG A 408 -1.08 -34.18 22.90
CA ARG A 408 0.32 -33.74 22.86
C ARG A 408 0.80 -33.50 24.32
N GLY A 409 1.56 -34.43 24.84
CA GLY A 409 1.97 -34.38 26.24
C GLY A 409 0.79 -34.61 27.20
N ALA A 410 0.72 -33.86 28.30
CA ALA A 410 -0.30 -33.99 29.34
C ALA A 410 -1.69 -33.44 28.99
N ARG A 411 -1.85 -32.73 27.85
CA ARG A 411 -3.09 -32.01 27.48
C ARG A 411 -3.44 -32.25 26.02
N PHE A 412 -4.74 -32.14 25.71
CA PHE A 412 -5.22 -32.09 24.33
C PHE A 412 -4.87 -30.72 23.72
N GLY A 413 -4.44 -30.71 22.46
CA GLY A 413 -4.09 -29.46 21.74
C GLY A 413 -3.43 -29.70 20.40
N PHE A 414 -3.20 -28.60 19.65
CA PHE A 414 -2.57 -28.62 18.33
C PHE A 414 -1.81 -27.34 18.06
N GLY A 415 -0.96 -27.33 17.02
CA GLY A 415 -0.29 -26.16 16.49
C GLY A 415 -1.21 -25.37 15.57
N LEU A 416 -1.14 -24.03 15.62
CA LEU A 416 -1.94 -23.12 14.78
C LEU A 416 -1.06 -21.97 14.28
N ARG A 417 -1.19 -21.61 12.99
CA ARG A 417 -0.46 -20.49 12.38
C ARG A 417 -1.29 -19.78 11.33
N ALA A 418 -0.96 -18.52 11.07
CA ALA A 418 -1.49 -17.72 9.96
C ALA A 418 -0.42 -16.75 9.46
N LYS A 419 -0.57 -16.22 8.23
CA LYS A 419 0.30 -15.18 7.67
C LYS A 419 -0.18 -13.76 8.02
N GLU A 420 -1.35 -13.62 8.63
CA GLU A 420 -1.87 -12.38 9.19
C GLU A 420 -2.36 -12.61 10.63
N ALA A 421 -2.51 -11.54 11.41
CA ALA A 421 -3.07 -11.65 12.76
C ALA A 421 -4.54 -12.02 12.71
N ALA A 422 -4.94 -12.95 13.57
CA ALA A 422 -6.31 -13.45 13.63
C ALA A 422 -6.72 -13.84 15.04
N GLY A 423 -7.98 -13.61 15.40
CA GLY A 423 -8.60 -14.27 16.53
C GLY A 423 -8.96 -15.73 16.18
N TYR A 424 -9.00 -16.61 17.16
CA TYR A 424 -9.46 -17.99 16.92
C TYR A 424 -10.44 -18.46 18.00
N SER A 425 -11.38 -19.33 17.56
CA SER A 425 -12.23 -20.17 18.39
C SER A 425 -11.98 -21.63 18.00
N ALA A 426 -11.58 -22.46 18.95
CA ALA A 426 -11.26 -23.86 18.73
C ALA A 426 -12.10 -24.78 19.59
N GLY A 427 -12.35 -26.00 19.15
CA GLY A 427 -13.13 -27.01 19.87
C GLY A 427 -12.62 -28.43 19.71
N ILE A 428 -12.92 -29.24 20.71
CA ILE A 428 -12.93 -30.72 20.60
C ILE A 428 -14.40 -31.12 20.48
N PHE A 429 -14.74 -31.82 19.43
CA PHE A 429 -16.09 -32.30 19.15
C PHE A 429 -16.17 -33.80 19.17
N ARG A 430 -17.29 -34.39 19.64
CA ARG A 430 -17.59 -35.80 19.43
C ARG A 430 -17.83 -36.03 17.93
N ALA A 431 -17.28 -37.11 17.42
CA ALA A 431 -17.49 -37.64 16.08
C ALA A 431 -18.20 -38.99 16.12
N GLY A 432 -19.02 -39.26 15.11
CA GLY A 432 -19.74 -40.56 15.03
C GLY A 432 -18.85 -41.73 14.59
N GLY A 433 -17.58 -41.48 14.19
CA GLY A 433 -16.64 -42.49 13.71
C GLY A 433 -15.42 -41.84 13.05
N ARG A 434 -14.76 -42.61 12.15
CA ARG A 434 -13.53 -42.19 11.45
C ARG A 434 -13.74 -41.10 10.41
N GLY A 435 -14.98 -40.87 9.96
CA GLY A 435 -15.33 -39.84 8.95
C GLY A 435 -16.23 -38.76 9.51
N LEU A 436 -16.23 -37.59 8.86
CA LEU A 436 -17.15 -36.51 9.13
C LEU A 436 -18.02 -36.27 7.89
N THR A 437 -19.33 -36.16 8.10
CA THR A 437 -20.27 -35.74 7.07
C THR A 437 -20.18 -34.22 6.86
N GLU A 438 -20.80 -33.72 5.79
CA GLU A 438 -20.91 -32.27 5.55
C GLU A 438 -21.78 -31.61 6.62
N SER A 439 -22.82 -32.28 7.09
CA SER A 439 -23.65 -31.85 8.22
C SER A 439 -22.81 -31.68 9.50
N ASP A 440 -21.90 -32.60 9.80
CA ASP A 440 -21.00 -32.49 10.95
C ASP A 440 -20.10 -31.26 10.83
N ARG A 441 -19.54 -31.02 9.66
CA ARG A 441 -18.71 -29.83 9.38
C ARG A 441 -19.50 -28.54 9.53
N GLY A 442 -20.75 -28.49 9.06
CA GLY A 442 -21.66 -27.36 9.21
C GLY A 442 -21.98 -27.09 10.68
N ALA A 443 -22.28 -28.14 11.47
CA ALA A 443 -22.55 -28.00 12.91
C ALA A 443 -21.30 -27.50 13.68
N ILE A 444 -20.10 -28.01 13.35
CA ILE A 444 -18.83 -27.55 13.91
C ILE A 444 -18.60 -26.06 13.57
N ALA A 445 -18.84 -25.64 12.31
CA ALA A 445 -18.69 -24.25 11.89
C ALA A 445 -19.61 -23.32 12.69
N ALA A 446 -20.88 -23.67 12.83
CA ALA A 446 -21.86 -22.91 13.59
C ALA A 446 -21.49 -22.83 15.09
N ALA A 447 -21.03 -23.94 15.67
CA ALA A 447 -20.60 -23.99 17.06
C ALA A 447 -19.38 -23.11 17.35
N LEU A 448 -18.43 -22.99 16.41
CA LEU A 448 -17.25 -22.16 16.55
C LEU A 448 -17.51 -20.67 16.19
N ALA A 449 -18.60 -20.37 15.51
CA ALA A 449 -19.04 -19.00 15.22
C ALA A 449 -19.79 -18.37 16.41
N SER A 450 -20.32 -19.18 17.34
CA SER A 450 -21.04 -18.73 18.53
C SER A 450 -20.20 -18.96 19.80
N SER A 451 -20.54 -18.26 20.88
CA SER A 451 -19.90 -18.44 22.19
C SER A 451 -20.67 -19.41 23.11
N GLY A 452 -21.89 -19.82 22.72
CA GLY A 452 -22.79 -20.66 23.51
C GLY A 452 -22.44 -22.16 23.50
N PRO A 453 -23.14 -22.96 24.31
CA PRO A 453 -23.04 -24.41 24.24
C PRO A 453 -23.52 -24.92 22.87
N ALA A 454 -22.89 -25.98 22.37
CA ALA A 454 -23.22 -26.56 21.09
C ALA A 454 -23.19 -28.09 21.16
N SER A 455 -24.05 -28.74 20.38
CA SER A 455 -24.12 -30.18 20.32
C SER A 455 -22.77 -30.78 19.90
N GLY A 456 -22.34 -31.81 20.60
CA GLY A 456 -21.06 -32.51 20.34
C GLY A 456 -19.80 -31.75 20.79
N LEU A 457 -19.89 -30.47 21.18
CA LEU A 457 -18.74 -29.73 21.70
C LEU A 457 -18.39 -30.17 23.11
N VAL A 458 -17.17 -30.69 23.30
CA VAL A 458 -16.69 -31.26 24.58
C VAL A 458 -15.75 -30.28 25.31
N ALA A 459 -14.94 -29.57 24.56
CA ALA A 459 -14.03 -28.57 25.12
C ALA A 459 -13.83 -27.40 24.13
N ARG A 460 -13.66 -26.19 24.67
CA ARG A 460 -13.43 -24.98 23.88
C ARG A 460 -12.13 -24.30 24.30
N ALA A 461 -11.47 -23.69 23.37
CA ALA A 461 -10.35 -22.77 23.56
C ALA A 461 -10.50 -21.57 22.63
N GLY A 462 -9.97 -20.42 23.03
CA GLY A 462 -9.96 -19.22 22.21
C GLY A 462 -8.73 -18.39 22.48
N GLY A 463 -8.41 -17.47 21.60
CA GLY A 463 -7.25 -16.60 21.71
C GLY A 463 -6.91 -15.90 20.40
N ALA A 464 -5.66 -15.48 20.27
CA ALA A 464 -5.15 -14.81 19.08
C ALA A 464 -3.92 -15.51 18.53
N VAL A 465 -3.76 -15.44 17.20
CA VAL A 465 -2.57 -15.86 16.46
C VAL A 465 -1.87 -14.62 15.96
N ARG A 466 -0.58 -14.52 16.27
CA ARG A 466 0.28 -13.47 15.66
C ARG A 466 0.69 -13.92 14.26
N ALA A 467 0.72 -12.96 13.32
CA ALA A 467 1.17 -13.21 11.96
C ALA A 467 2.55 -13.90 11.94
N TYR A 468 2.69 -14.97 11.16
CA TYR A 468 3.91 -15.78 10.98
C TYR A 468 4.43 -16.53 12.22
N TRP A 469 3.73 -16.45 13.35
CA TRP A 469 4.10 -17.21 14.54
C TRP A 469 3.24 -18.47 14.71
N SER A 470 3.87 -19.55 15.13
CA SER A 470 3.13 -20.74 15.55
C SER A 470 2.61 -20.55 16.97
N SER A 471 1.31 -20.65 17.13
CA SER A 471 0.62 -20.63 18.41
C SER A 471 0.22 -22.05 18.81
N ARG A 472 0.26 -22.36 20.11
CA ARG A 472 -0.23 -23.63 20.61
C ARG A 472 -1.64 -23.46 21.17
N VAL A 473 -2.61 -24.15 20.59
CA VAL A 473 -3.96 -24.26 21.13
C VAL A 473 -3.96 -25.39 22.16
N VAL A 474 -4.36 -25.08 23.39
CA VAL A 474 -4.40 -26.05 24.49
C VAL A 474 -5.79 -26.02 25.11
N PHE A 475 -6.39 -27.18 25.27
CA PHE A 475 -7.70 -27.33 25.92
C PHE A 475 -7.55 -27.59 27.41
N GLY A 476 -8.50 -27.13 28.22
CA GLY A 476 -8.56 -27.36 29.66
C GLY A 476 -8.86 -28.81 30.02
N ALA A 477 -9.46 -29.60 29.11
CA ALA A 477 -9.76 -31.01 29.30
C ALA A 477 -8.48 -31.83 29.49
N ARG A 478 -8.38 -32.57 30.61
CA ARG A 478 -7.26 -33.48 30.93
C ARG A 478 -7.56 -34.92 30.52
N SER A 479 -8.83 -35.30 30.41
CA SER A 479 -9.29 -36.60 29.94
C SER A 479 -10.58 -36.45 29.14
N LEU A 480 -10.82 -37.36 28.22
CA LEU A 480 -12.05 -37.50 27.46
C LEU A 480 -12.57 -38.92 27.71
N ALA A 481 -13.89 -39.11 27.74
CA ALA A 481 -14.49 -40.45 27.78
C ALA A 481 -14.11 -41.23 26.51
N PRO A 482 -14.12 -42.59 26.55
CA PRO A 482 -13.90 -43.39 25.37
C PRO A 482 -14.82 -42.98 24.21
N GLY A 483 -14.28 -42.88 22.99
CA GLY A 483 -15.04 -42.49 21.81
C GLY A 483 -14.22 -41.83 20.72
N TRP A 484 -14.91 -41.40 19.65
CA TRP A 484 -14.32 -40.67 18.53
C TRP A 484 -14.45 -39.17 18.75
N TYR A 485 -13.37 -38.41 18.42
CA TYR A 485 -13.28 -36.96 18.58
C TYR A 485 -12.60 -36.33 17.38
N VAL A 486 -12.84 -35.02 17.17
CA VAL A 486 -12.15 -34.22 16.16
C VAL A 486 -11.79 -32.86 16.73
N TYR A 487 -10.63 -32.38 16.36
CA TYR A 487 -10.25 -30.97 16.55
C TYR A 487 -10.78 -30.12 15.43
N ALA A 488 -11.28 -28.93 15.78
CA ALA A 488 -11.60 -27.91 14.80
C ALA A 488 -11.25 -26.52 15.32
N VAL A 489 -10.92 -25.60 14.40
CA VAL A 489 -10.65 -24.22 14.72
C VAL A 489 -11.20 -23.31 13.61
N ARG A 490 -11.87 -22.24 14.03
CA ARG A 490 -12.25 -21.12 13.17
C ARG A 490 -11.37 -19.93 13.50
N LEU A 491 -10.71 -19.39 12.48
CA LEU A 491 -9.98 -18.14 12.58
C LEU A 491 -10.84 -17.01 11.98
N ALA A 492 -10.66 -15.78 12.50
CA ALA A 492 -11.20 -14.56 11.93
C ALA A 492 -10.08 -13.52 11.90
N ALA A 493 -9.85 -12.88 10.74
CA ALA A 493 -8.80 -11.88 10.58
C ALA A 493 -9.03 -10.69 11.52
N SER A 494 -7.96 -10.19 12.17
CA SER A 494 -8.09 -9.13 13.18
C SER A 494 -8.57 -7.80 12.57
N MET A 495 -8.17 -7.50 11.33
CA MET A 495 -8.55 -6.25 10.63
C MET A 495 -9.87 -6.37 9.87
N ASN A 496 -10.35 -7.58 9.61
CA ASN A 496 -11.68 -7.81 9.02
C ASN A 496 -12.24 -9.14 9.49
N PRO A 497 -13.04 -9.16 10.58
CA PRO A 497 -13.58 -10.40 11.15
C PRO A 497 -14.52 -11.20 10.22
N SER A 498 -14.99 -10.61 9.11
CA SER A 498 -15.77 -11.34 8.09
C SER A 498 -14.90 -12.30 7.28
N ARG A 499 -13.59 -12.06 7.19
CA ARG A 499 -12.62 -12.96 6.57
C ARG A 499 -12.27 -14.07 7.55
N THR A 500 -12.64 -15.28 7.21
CA THR A 500 -12.52 -16.42 8.13
C THR A 500 -11.84 -17.63 7.49
N ALA A 501 -11.35 -18.54 8.32
CA ALA A 501 -10.93 -19.87 7.90
C ALA A 501 -11.42 -20.90 8.91
N LEU A 502 -12.06 -21.97 8.42
CA LEU A 502 -12.40 -23.14 9.22
C LEU A 502 -11.43 -24.27 8.87
N LEU A 503 -10.73 -24.78 9.87
CA LEU A 503 -9.84 -25.92 9.75
C LEU A 503 -10.38 -27.04 10.64
N VAL A 504 -10.53 -28.22 10.07
CA VAL A 504 -11.08 -29.40 10.75
C VAL A 504 -10.11 -30.57 10.57
N GLY A 505 -9.70 -31.18 11.65
CA GLY A 505 -8.78 -32.29 11.67
C GLY A 505 -9.41 -33.62 11.26
N THR A 506 -8.60 -34.66 11.23
CA THR A 506 -9.08 -36.02 11.10
C THR A 506 -9.58 -36.53 12.47
N PRO A 507 -10.72 -37.25 12.53
CA PRO A 507 -11.19 -37.82 13.78
C PRO A 507 -10.16 -38.78 14.37
N PHE A 508 -10.01 -38.77 15.70
CA PHE A 508 -9.14 -39.64 16.48
C PHE A 508 -9.93 -40.33 17.57
N GLN A 509 -9.48 -41.53 17.95
CA GLN A 509 -10.11 -42.35 18.98
C GLN A 509 -9.44 -42.16 20.33
N VAL A 510 -10.23 -42.07 21.39
CA VAL A 510 -9.82 -42.15 22.79
C VAL A 510 -10.37 -43.46 23.33
N GLY A 511 -9.46 -44.32 23.84
CA GLY A 511 -9.78 -45.59 24.44
C GLY A 511 -10.02 -45.53 25.92
#